data_33fc2624458c06a6f00c56a1753f57df
#
_entry.id   33fc2624458c06a6f00c56a1753f57df
#
_cell.length_a   1.000
_cell.length_b   1.000
_cell.length_c   1.000
_cell.angle_alpha   90.00
_cell.angle_beta   90.00
_cell.angle_gamma   90.00
#
_symmetry.space_group_name_H-M   'P 1'
#
loop_
_entity.id
_entity.type
_entity.pdbx_description
1 polymer ?
#
loop_
_entity_poly.entity_id
_entity_poly.type
_entity_poly.pdbx_seq_one_letter_code
_entity_poly.pdbx_strand_id
1 'polypeptide(L)'
;MNSHMLKSYCLVIFSALLLSLSCRRSRSEATLPSKPGKQDMEEVNRYLVRKDREVILNYIERKNLKMTESPTGLWYMVKEQGTGDYLKDNDHIIMDFECSLLDGTLCYSSSEQGPKDIIIGRSDIEPGMNEGLKLLRRGAEAIFILPPFLAYGLVGDGKKIPPRSTIVYNVRISP
;
A
#
# COMPACT_ATOMS: atom_id res chain seq x y z
N MET A 1 41.95 55.11 -52.35
CA MET A 1 41.35 54.40 -51.18
C MET A 1 41.84 52.97 -51.28
N ASN A 2 42.76 52.56 -50.37
CA ASN A 2 43.60 51.38 -50.54
C ASN A 2 42.82 50.09 -50.37
N SER A 3 42.90 49.20 -51.37
CA SER A 3 42.29 47.85 -51.39
C SER A 3 42.60 47.02 -50.17
N HIS A 4 43.70 47.28 -49.47
CA HIS A 4 44.08 46.58 -48.22
C HIS A 4 43.26 46.98 -46.98
N MET A 5 42.82 48.24 -46.92
CA MET A 5 41.95 48.67 -45.79
C MET A 5 40.54 48.10 -45.90
N LEU A 6 40.02 47.99 -47.12
CA LEU A 6 38.69 47.43 -47.34
C LEU A 6 38.63 45.93 -46.99
N LYS A 7 39.69 45.16 -47.31
CA LYS A 7 39.80 43.74 -46.95
C LYS A 7 39.93 43.54 -45.42
N SER A 8 40.66 44.43 -44.76
CA SER A 8 40.82 44.39 -43.29
C SER A 8 39.48 44.67 -42.56
N TYR A 9 38.69 45.65 -43.04
CA TYR A 9 37.35 45.93 -42.49
C TYR A 9 36.35 44.80 -42.70
N CYS A 10 36.36 44.14 -43.87
CA CYS A 10 35.51 42.99 -44.13
C CYS A 10 35.84 41.82 -43.21
N LEU A 11 37.11 41.56 -42.89
CA LEU A 11 37.56 40.49 -41.98
C LEU A 11 37.13 40.75 -40.54
N VAL A 12 37.19 42.00 -40.08
CA VAL A 12 36.75 42.38 -38.71
C VAL A 12 35.22 42.27 -38.60
N ILE A 13 34.46 42.68 -39.60
CA ILE A 13 32.98 42.58 -39.58
C ILE A 13 32.56 41.12 -39.65
N PHE A 14 33.26 40.29 -40.45
CA PHE A 14 32.93 38.83 -40.50
C PHE A 14 33.25 38.08 -39.20
N SER A 15 34.33 38.49 -38.52
CA SER A 15 34.70 37.97 -37.20
C SER A 15 33.70 38.39 -36.10
N ALA A 16 33.17 39.62 -36.15
CA ALA A 16 32.15 40.09 -35.22
C ALA A 16 30.79 39.39 -35.45
N LEU A 17 30.46 39.04 -36.70
CA LEU A 17 29.22 38.34 -37.01
C LEU A 17 29.24 36.88 -36.58
N LEU A 18 30.40 36.22 -36.53
CA LEU A 18 30.55 34.85 -36.04
C LEU A 18 30.46 34.73 -34.52
N LEU A 19 30.75 35.77 -33.76
CA LEU A 19 30.66 35.82 -32.31
C LEU A 19 29.22 36.00 -31.83
N SER A 20 28.30 36.49 -32.65
CA SER A 20 26.89 36.67 -32.30
C SER A 20 26.02 35.40 -32.48
N LEU A 21 26.53 34.34 -33.12
CA LEU A 21 25.81 33.09 -33.33
C LEU A 21 26.06 32.06 -32.21
N SER A 22 26.90 32.34 -31.24
CA SER A 22 27.32 31.35 -30.22
C SER A 22 26.70 31.56 -28.86
N CYS A 23 25.42 31.88 -28.74
CA CYS A 23 24.74 31.81 -27.43
C CYS A 23 23.21 31.71 -27.58
N ARG A 24 22.74 30.74 -28.37
CA ARG A 24 21.38 30.22 -28.15
C ARG A 24 21.48 28.83 -27.55
N ARG A 25 22.09 28.78 -26.38
CA ARG A 25 21.97 27.61 -25.49
C ARG A 25 20.51 27.59 -25.05
N SER A 26 19.72 26.79 -25.74
CA SER A 26 18.37 26.44 -25.34
C SER A 26 18.51 25.89 -23.91
N ARG A 27 18.18 26.72 -22.93
CA ARG A 27 18.00 26.27 -21.54
C ARG A 27 16.75 25.43 -21.60
N SER A 28 16.91 24.13 -21.75
CA SER A 28 15.86 23.18 -21.46
C SER A 28 15.51 23.43 -19.99
N GLU A 29 14.47 24.22 -19.75
CA GLU A 29 13.85 24.24 -18.44
C GLU A 29 13.45 22.82 -18.15
N ALA A 30 14.19 22.17 -17.26
CA ALA A 30 13.74 20.94 -16.64
C ALA A 30 12.45 21.32 -15.91
N THR A 31 11.33 21.13 -16.61
CA THR A 31 10.00 21.19 -16.00
C THR A 31 10.03 20.15 -14.87
N LEU A 32 10.06 20.65 -13.64
CA LEU A 32 9.82 19.81 -12.47
C LEU A 32 8.56 18.99 -12.77
N PRO A 33 8.58 17.66 -12.55
CA PRO A 33 7.41 16.83 -12.80
C PRO A 33 6.23 17.47 -12.09
N SER A 34 5.20 17.82 -12.84
CA SER A 34 3.96 18.36 -12.29
C SER A 34 3.43 17.38 -11.26
N LYS A 35 2.91 17.91 -10.15
CA LYS A 35 2.22 17.06 -9.16
C LYS A 35 1.23 16.15 -9.89
N PRO A 36 1.22 14.82 -9.63
CA PRO A 36 0.30 13.90 -10.28
C PRO A 36 -1.13 14.42 -10.16
N GLY A 37 -1.86 14.42 -11.25
CA GLY A 37 -3.27 14.77 -11.26
C GLY A 37 -4.12 13.74 -10.50
N LYS A 38 -5.36 14.10 -10.16
CA LYS A 38 -6.29 13.17 -9.49
C LYS A 38 -6.48 11.87 -10.27
N GLN A 39 -6.55 11.96 -11.60
CA GLN A 39 -6.70 10.80 -12.50
C GLN A 39 -5.49 9.87 -12.45
N ASP A 40 -4.27 10.42 -12.43
CA ASP A 40 -3.03 9.64 -12.32
C ASP A 40 -2.98 8.87 -10.99
N MET A 41 -3.42 9.52 -9.91
CA MET A 41 -3.49 8.89 -8.57
C MET A 41 -4.53 7.77 -8.52
N GLU A 42 -5.68 7.94 -9.17
CA GLU A 42 -6.71 6.90 -9.25
C GLU A 42 -6.24 5.70 -10.07
N GLU A 43 -5.51 5.92 -11.16
CA GLU A 43 -4.93 4.84 -11.98
C GLU A 43 -3.88 4.05 -11.21
N VAL A 44 -2.97 4.76 -10.53
CA VAL A 44 -1.97 4.14 -9.64
C VAL A 44 -2.64 3.31 -8.56
N ASN A 45 -3.65 3.84 -7.88
CA ASN A 45 -4.39 3.10 -6.86
C ASN A 45 -5.04 1.83 -7.41
N ARG A 46 -5.72 1.90 -8.55
CA ARG A 46 -6.31 0.72 -9.19
C ARG A 46 -5.26 -0.32 -9.56
N TYR A 47 -4.11 0.11 -10.06
CA TYR A 47 -2.99 -0.78 -10.35
C TYR A 47 -2.49 -1.48 -9.08
N LEU A 48 -2.28 -0.72 -8.00
CA LEU A 48 -1.79 -1.25 -6.72
C LEU A 48 -2.76 -2.28 -6.12
N VAL A 49 -4.06 -1.98 -6.10
CA VAL A 49 -5.10 -2.90 -5.59
C VAL A 49 -5.12 -4.21 -6.40
N ARG A 50 -5.01 -4.13 -7.74
CA ARG A 50 -4.93 -5.35 -8.57
C ARG A 50 -3.69 -6.18 -8.26
N LYS A 51 -2.53 -5.54 -8.06
CA LYS A 51 -1.28 -6.21 -7.70
C LYS A 51 -1.36 -6.87 -6.32
N ASP A 52 -1.92 -6.19 -5.35
CA ASP A 52 -2.11 -6.74 -4.01
C ASP A 52 -3.04 -7.97 -4.07
N ARG A 53 -4.13 -7.89 -4.84
CA ARG A 53 -5.05 -9.02 -5.06
C ARG A 53 -4.37 -10.21 -5.73
N GLU A 54 -3.55 -9.99 -6.76
CA GLU A 54 -2.78 -11.03 -7.46
C GLU A 54 -1.83 -11.76 -6.50
N VAL A 55 -1.12 -11.02 -5.65
CA VAL A 55 -0.18 -11.59 -4.66
C VAL A 55 -0.95 -12.43 -3.62
N ILE A 56 -2.12 -11.97 -3.18
CA ILE A 56 -2.97 -12.72 -2.23
C ILE A 56 -3.48 -14.01 -2.87
N LEU A 57 -3.97 -13.98 -4.11
CA LEU A 57 -4.44 -15.17 -4.82
C LEU A 57 -3.34 -16.23 -4.95
N ASN A 58 -2.12 -15.81 -5.31
CA ASN A 58 -0.98 -16.70 -5.39
C ASN A 58 -0.62 -17.33 -4.03
N TYR A 59 -0.78 -16.56 -2.94
CA TYR A 59 -0.58 -17.08 -1.58
C TYR A 59 -1.66 -18.12 -1.22
N ILE A 60 -2.93 -17.82 -1.47
CA ILE A 60 -4.07 -18.69 -1.22
C ILE A 60 -3.90 -20.04 -1.95
N GLU A 61 -3.52 -19.99 -3.23
CA GLU A 61 -3.25 -21.16 -4.04
C GLU A 61 -2.10 -22.00 -3.47
N ARG A 62 -0.95 -21.39 -3.20
CA ARG A 62 0.22 -22.10 -2.63
C ARG A 62 -0.06 -22.74 -1.27
N LYS A 63 -0.93 -22.13 -0.46
CA LYS A 63 -1.30 -22.63 0.88
C LYS A 63 -2.53 -23.53 0.84
N ASN A 64 -3.14 -23.72 -0.33
CA ASN A 64 -4.38 -24.49 -0.53
C ASN A 64 -5.49 -24.06 0.44
N LEU A 65 -5.69 -22.75 0.59
CA LEU A 65 -6.70 -22.17 1.47
C LEU A 65 -8.02 -21.99 0.73
N LYS A 66 -9.15 -22.22 1.42
CA LYS A 66 -10.49 -21.96 0.88
C LYS A 66 -10.99 -20.61 1.40
N MET A 67 -10.53 -19.53 0.78
CA MET A 67 -10.86 -18.18 1.20
C MET A 67 -12.04 -17.60 0.41
N THR A 68 -12.78 -16.71 1.05
CA THR A 68 -13.81 -15.87 0.44
C THR A 68 -13.33 -14.42 0.41
N GLU A 69 -13.50 -13.74 -0.71
CA GLU A 69 -13.21 -12.29 -0.83
C GLU A 69 -14.48 -11.49 -0.52
N SER A 70 -14.37 -10.52 0.38
CA SER A 70 -15.44 -9.57 0.67
C SER A 70 -15.49 -8.47 -0.39
N PRO A 71 -16.58 -7.70 -0.48
CA PRO A 71 -16.69 -6.58 -1.42
C PRO A 71 -15.63 -5.48 -1.21
N THR A 72 -15.07 -5.37 -0.02
CA THR A 72 -14.01 -4.39 0.32
C THR A 72 -12.60 -4.90 0.01
N GLY A 73 -12.45 -6.20 -0.32
CA GLY A 73 -11.16 -6.83 -0.61
C GLY A 73 -10.52 -7.53 0.60
N LEU A 74 -11.23 -7.69 1.72
CA LEU A 74 -10.82 -8.58 2.80
C LEU A 74 -10.98 -10.03 2.35
N TRP A 75 -9.97 -10.86 2.58
CA TRP A 75 -10.06 -12.31 2.39
C TRP A 75 -10.22 -12.99 3.74
N TYR A 76 -11.18 -13.92 3.85
CA TYR A 76 -11.46 -14.60 5.09
C TYR A 76 -11.80 -16.08 4.91
N MET A 77 -11.50 -16.87 5.91
CA MET A 77 -11.89 -18.26 6.04
C MET A 77 -12.24 -18.54 7.50
N VAL A 78 -13.48 -18.89 7.76
CA VAL A 78 -13.93 -19.30 9.09
C VAL A 78 -13.62 -20.79 9.25
N LYS A 79 -12.75 -21.13 10.22
CA LYS A 79 -12.38 -22.51 10.56
C LYS A 79 -13.40 -23.14 11.49
N GLU A 80 -13.77 -22.37 12.54
CA GLU A 80 -14.75 -22.75 13.55
C GLU A 80 -15.80 -21.64 13.63
N GLN A 81 -17.06 -22.01 13.52
CA GLN A 81 -18.17 -21.04 13.43
C GLN A 81 -18.44 -20.29 14.76
N GLY A 82 -18.07 -20.89 15.90
CA GLY A 82 -18.47 -20.35 17.18
C GLY A 82 -19.97 -20.50 17.44
N THR A 83 -20.48 -19.79 18.47
CA THR A 83 -21.87 -19.89 18.94
C THR A 83 -22.53 -18.52 19.14
N GLY A 84 -23.86 -18.50 19.17
CA GLY A 84 -24.64 -17.27 19.37
C GLY A 84 -24.76 -16.40 18.13
N ASP A 85 -25.05 -15.12 18.32
CA ASP A 85 -25.21 -14.14 17.25
C ASP A 85 -23.87 -13.70 16.69
N TYR A 86 -23.89 -13.17 15.46
CA TYR A 86 -22.72 -12.50 14.88
C TYR A 86 -22.31 -11.28 15.72
N LEU A 87 -21.01 -11.08 15.80
CA LEU A 87 -20.44 -9.92 16.47
C LEU A 87 -20.81 -8.63 15.76
N LYS A 88 -21.03 -7.56 16.53
CA LYS A 88 -21.48 -6.27 16.03
C LYS A 88 -20.78 -5.11 16.74
N ASP A 89 -20.98 -3.90 16.24
CA ASP A 89 -20.43 -2.69 16.86
C ASP A 89 -20.84 -2.60 18.34
N ASN A 90 -19.88 -2.20 19.16
CA ASN A 90 -19.91 -2.12 20.62
C ASN A 90 -19.85 -3.46 21.37
N ASP A 91 -19.78 -4.59 20.69
CA ASP A 91 -19.49 -5.86 21.39
C ASP A 91 -18.06 -5.84 21.93
N HIS A 92 -17.92 -6.28 23.16
CA HIS A 92 -16.65 -6.47 23.84
C HIS A 92 -16.20 -7.91 23.70
N ILE A 93 -14.98 -8.12 23.19
CA ILE A 93 -14.40 -9.44 22.95
C ILE A 93 -12.95 -9.51 23.41
N ILE A 94 -12.52 -10.70 23.75
CA ILE A 94 -11.11 -11.05 23.93
C ILE A 94 -10.71 -11.92 22.74
N MET A 95 -9.59 -11.58 22.11
CA MET A 95 -9.12 -12.24 20.90
C MET A 95 -7.68 -12.68 21.03
N ASP A 96 -7.43 -13.98 20.90
CA ASP A 96 -6.11 -14.50 20.61
C ASP A 96 -5.79 -14.34 19.12
N PHE A 97 -4.52 -14.07 18.82
CA PHE A 97 -4.12 -13.81 17.43
C PHE A 97 -2.66 -14.15 17.14
N GLU A 98 -2.40 -14.44 15.88
CA GLU A 98 -1.09 -14.40 15.25
C GLU A 98 -1.19 -13.52 14.00
N CYS A 99 -0.29 -12.54 13.88
CA CYS A 99 -0.16 -11.66 12.73
C CYS A 99 1.18 -11.92 12.04
N SER A 100 1.14 -12.32 10.77
CA SER A 100 2.33 -12.61 9.97
C SER A 100 2.27 -11.95 8.60
N LEU A 101 3.43 -11.84 7.95
CA LEU A 101 3.53 -11.48 6.54
C LEU A 101 3.23 -12.69 5.64
N LEU A 102 3.05 -12.47 4.33
CA LEU A 102 2.80 -13.55 3.35
C LEU A 102 3.96 -14.54 3.18
N ASP A 103 5.17 -14.15 3.57
CA ASP A 103 6.35 -15.03 3.59
C ASP A 103 6.41 -15.92 4.83
N GLY A 104 5.51 -15.70 5.80
CA GLY A 104 5.43 -16.42 7.07
C GLY A 104 6.19 -15.75 8.22
N THR A 105 6.81 -14.58 8.01
CA THR A 105 7.45 -13.82 9.09
C THR A 105 6.42 -13.42 10.13
N LEU A 106 6.56 -13.92 11.37
CA LEU A 106 5.69 -13.57 12.50
C LEU A 106 6.01 -12.14 12.96
N CYS A 107 5.01 -11.27 12.89
CA CYS A 107 5.12 -9.90 13.37
C CYS A 107 4.67 -9.78 14.82
N TYR A 108 3.47 -10.25 15.13
CA TYR A 108 2.86 -10.12 16.45
C TYR A 108 2.02 -11.34 16.80
N SER A 109 1.94 -11.67 18.09
CA SER A 109 1.08 -12.75 18.58
C SER A 109 0.58 -12.48 20.00
N SER A 110 -0.56 -13.09 20.36
CA SER A 110 -1.05 -13.08 21.73
C SER A 110 -0.16 -13.87 22.69
N SER A 111 0.65 -14.80 22.20
CA SER A 111 1.65 -15.50 23.03
C SER A 111 2.77 -14.57 23.54
N GLU A 112 3.10 -13.50 22.79
CA GLU A 112 4.13 -12.52 23.16
C GLU A 112 3.53 -11.31 23.91
N GLN A 113 2.33 -10.87 23.51
CA GLN A 113 1.76 -9.59 23.95
C GLN A 113 0.51 -9.73 24.83
N GLY A 114 0.03 -10.95 25.00
CA GLY A 114 -1.29 -11.22 25.57
C GLY A 114 -2.42 -11.09 24.54
N PRO A 115 -3.61 -11.62 24.87
CA PRO A 115 -4.80 -11.45 24.03
C PRO A 115 -5.17 -9.98 23.87
N LYS A 116 -5.77 -9.63 22.74
CA LYS A 116 -6.32 -8.28 22.54
C LYS A 116 -7.71 -8.16 23.15
N ASP A 117 -7.89 -7.11 23.93
CA ASP A 117 -9.18 -6.66 24.45
C ASP A 117 -9.75 -5.63 23.46
N ILE A 118 -10.88 -5.97 22.81
CA ILE A 118 -11.42 -5.22 21.69
C ILE A 118 -12.88 -4.87 21.92
N ILE A 119 -13.22 -3.59 21.71
CA ILE A 119 -14.60 -3.14 21.51
C ILE A 119 -14.78 -2.87 20.02
N ILE A 120 -15.56 -3.70 19.35
CA ILE A 120 -15.76 -3.63 17.89
C ILE A 120 -16.29 -2.26 17.49
N GLY A 121 -15.68 -1.65 16.47
CA GLY A 121 -16.02 -0.32 15.97
C GLY A 121 -15.50 0.86 16.81
N ARG A 122 -14.83 0.58 17.97
CA ARG A 122 -14.25 1.63 18.85
C ARG A 122 -12.77 1.47 19.11
N SER A 123 -12.28 0.24 19.21
CA SER A 123 -10.86 0.00 19.41
C SER A 123 -10.05 0.39 18.19
N ASP A 124 -8.83 0.87 18.42
CA ASP A 124 -7.88 1.21 17.35
C ASP A 124 -7.27 -0.09 16.80
N ILE A 125 -7.98 -0.66 15.83
CA ILE A 125 -7.57 -1.86 15.08
C ILE A 125 -7.68 -1.61 13.59
N GLU A 126 -7.03 -2.44 12.80
CA GLU A 126 -7.03 -2.32 11.34
C GLU A 126 -8.47 -2.36 10.78
N PRO A 127 -8.80 -1.55 9.76
CA PRO A 127 -10.14 -1.54 9.15
C PRO A 127 -10.61 -2.92 8.72
N GLY A 128 -9.73 -3.73 8.11
CA GLY A 128 -10.04 -5.10 7.69
C GLY A 128 -10.29 -6.05 8.87
N MET A 129 -9.60 -5.85 10.00
CA MET A 129 -9.86 -6.60 11.23
C MET A 129 -11.24 -6.26 11.80
N ASN A 130 -11.57 -4.97 11.88
CA ASN A 130 -12.87 -4.52 12.36
C ASN A 130 -14.05 -5.03 11.49
N GLU A 131 -13.84 -5.14 10.17
CA GLU A 131 -14.78 -5.77 9.25
C GLU A 131 -14.87 -7.29 9.50
N GLY A 132 -13.71 -7.96 9.52
CA GLY A 132 -13.62 -9.42 9.66
C GLY A 132 -14.25 -9.95 10.94
N LEU A 133 -14.07 -9.25 12.06
CA LEU A 133 -14.65 -9.64 13.33
C LEU A 133 -16.18 -9.71 13.29
N LYS A 134 -16.84 -8.85 12.50
CA LYS A 134 -18.31 -8.86 12.33
C LYS A 134 -18.84 -10.05 11.51
N LEU A 135 -17.94 -10.82 10.87
CA LEU A 135 -18.27 -12.07 10.20
C LEU A 135 -18.19 -13.29 11.14
N LEU A 136 -17.78 -13.07 12.41
CA LEU A 136 -17.54 -14.11 13.38
C LEU A 136 -18.60 -14.10 14.50
N ARG A 137 -18.56 -15.17 15.29
CA ARG A 137 -19.34 -15.35 16.53
C ARG A 137 -18.38 -15.57 17.69
N ARG A 138 -18.88 -15.59 18.93
CA ARG A 138 -18.06 -15.96 20.09
C ARG A 138 -17.58 -17.40 19.95
N GLY A 139 -16.35 -17.67 20.33
CA GLY A 139 -15.73 -18.98 20.17
C GLY A 139 -15.31 -19.33 18.75
N ALA A 140 -15.45 -18.41 17.78
CA ALA A 140 -15.05 -18.65 16.39
C ALA A 140 -13.53 -18.61 16.23
N GLU A 141 -13.05 -19.39 15.22
CA GLU A 141 -11.68 -19.28 14.72
C GLU A 141 -11.70 -18.95 13.23
N ALA A 142 -10.83 -18.05 12.80
CA ALA A 142 -10.76 -17.63 11.42
C ALA A 142 -9.33 -17.27 10.98
N ILE A 143 -9.14 -17.28 9.65
CA ILE A 143 -7.99 -16.63 9.00
C ILE A 143 -8.50 -15.42 8.24
N PHE A 144 -7.83 -14.30 8.39
CA PHE A 144 -8.01 -13.11 7.58
C PHE A 144 -6.73 -12.80 6.80
N ILE A 145 -6.85 -12.38 5.55
CA ILE A 145 -5.76 -11.78 4.79
C ILE A 145 -6.20 -10.36 4.45
N LEU A 146 -5.46 -9.41 4.98
CA LEU A 146 -5.72 -7.98 4.83
C LEU A 146 -4.73 -7.40 3.82
N PRO A 147 -5.22 -6.92 2.65
CA PRO A 147 -4.36 -6.13 1.77
C PRO A 147 -3.91 -4.83 2.47
N PRO A 148 -2.86 -4.16 1.98
CA PRO A 148 -2.28 -3.00 2.65
C PRO A 148 -3.29 -1.92 3.01
N PHE A 149 -4.26 -1.64 2.14
CA PHE A 149 -5.26 -0.58 2.36
C PHE A 149 -6.33 -0.92 3.42
N LEU A 150 -6.45 -2.19 3.82
CA LEU A 150 -7.27 -2.64 4.96
C LEU A 150 -6.43 -2.92 6.22
N ALA A 151 -5.12 -2.71 6.16
CA ALA A 151 -4.15 -2.92 7.22
C ALA A 151 -3.39 -1.62 7.53
N TYR A 152 -2.05 -1.63 7.43
CA TYR A 152 -1.18 -0.50 7.79
C TYR A 152 -0.81 0.42 6.61
N GLY A 153 -1.44 0.25 5.47
CA GLY A 153 -1.34 1.14 4.31
C GLY A 153 0.05 1.23 3.70
N LEU A 154 0.37 2.42 3.19
CA LEU A 154 1.61 2.69 2.45
C LEU A 154 2.84 2.83 3.35
N VAL A 155 2.65 3.03 4.65
CA VAL A 155 3.74 3.35 5.59
C VAL A 155 4.14 2.20 6.51
N GLY A 156 3.28 1.16 6.64
CA GLY A 156 3.46 0.09 7.63
C GLY A 156 3.18 0.58 9.05
N ASP A 157 3.61 -0.18 10.06
CA ASP A 157 3.43 0.17 11.48
C ASP A 157 4.65 0.87 12.10
N GLY A 158 5.70 1.09 11.30
CA GLY A 158 6.96 1.65 11.74
C GLY A 158 7.80 0.74 12.65
N LYS A 159 7.44 -0.53 12.78
CA LYS A 159 8.12 -1.53 13.64
C LYS A 159 8.38 -2.84 12.88
N LYS A 160 7.46 -3.82 13.00
CA LYS A 160 7.61 -5.16 12.44
C LYS A 160 6.90 -5.34 11.08
N ILE A 161 5.93 -4.48 10.75
CA ILE A 161 5.18 -4.54 9.50
C ILE A 161 5.70 -3.49 8.53
N PRO A 162 6.38 -3.90 7.43
CA PRO A 162 6.92 -2.98 6.44
C PRO A 162 5.84 -2.18 5.69
N PRO A 163 6.21 -1.09 5.00
CA PRO A 163 5.33 -0.39 4.08
C PRO A 163 4.68 -1.32 3.06
N ARG A 164 3.40 -1.09 2.77
CA ARG A 164 2.64 -1.83 1.75
C ARG A 164 2.58 -3.35 1.95
N SER A 165 2.63 -3.82 3.19
CA SER A 165 2.54 -5.24 3.49
C SER A 165 1.11 -5.73 3.54
N THR A 166 0.85 -6.84 2.83
CA THR A 166 -0.31 -7.69 3.09
C THR A 166 -0.03 -8.52 4.33
N ILE A 167 -0.97 -8.60 5.24
CA ILE A 167 -0.83 -9.35 6.49
C ILE A 167 -1.86 -10.47 6.59
N VAL A 168 -1.46 -11.53 7.29
CA VAL A 168 -2.28 -12.69 7.57
C VAL A 168 -2.52 -12.76 9.07
N TYR A 169 -3.77 -12.77 9.47
CA TYR A 169 -4.19 -13.00 10.83
C TYR A 169 -4.79 -14.40 10.99
N ASN A 170 -4.30 -15.16 11.96
CA ASN A 170 -5.04 -16.26 12.56
C ASN A 170 -5.67 -15.73 13.84
N VAL A 171 -6.97 -15.84 13.99
CA VAL A 171 -7.68 -15.29 15.14
C VAL A 171 -8.55 -16.35 15.81
N ARG A 172 -8.67 -16.24 17.13
CA ARG A 172 -9.61 -17.03 17.95
C ARG A 172 -10.32 -16.08 18.90
N ILE A 173 -11.63 -16.08 18.83
CA ILE A 173 -12.48 -15.29 19.74
C ILE A 173 -12.80 -16.11 20.98
N SER A 174 -12.65 -15.53 22.15
CA SER A 174 -13.08 -16.19 23.40
C SER A 174 -14.59 -16.46 23.37
N PRO A 175 -15.04 -17.57 23.98
CA PRO A 175 -16.45 -17.94 24.09
C PRO A 175 -17.35 -16.89 24.72
#